data_a2770ba0014610a227c754f74bedab3b
#
_entry.id   a2770ba0014610a227c754f74bedab3b
#
_cell.length_a   1.000
_cell.length_b   1.000
_cell.length_c   1.000
_cell.angle_alpha   90.00
_cell.angle_beta   90.00
_cell.angle_gamma   90.00
#
_symmetry.space_group_name_H-M   'P 1'
#
loop_
_entity.id
_entity.type
_entity.pdbx_description
1 polymer ?
#
loop_
_entity_poly.entity_id
_entity_poly.type
_entity_poly.pdbx_seq_one_letter_code
_entity_poly.pdbx_strand_id
1 'polypeptide(L)'
;PWGREVAVLTDARFSGVSTGACIGHVGPEALAGGPIGKVRDGDLIEIVIDRNGLVGSVNLIGEGDEEFGAKQGTRVLEQRAVRSDLQPDSELPDDTRLWAALQNASGGTWGGCVYDVDRIVEVLEAGERALRE
;
A
#
# COMPACT_ATOMS: atom_id res chain seq x y z
N PRO A 1 24.16 -13.83 4.06
CA PRO A 1 24.63 -12.97 5.15
C PRO A 1 23.68 -11.79 5.39
N TRP A 2 23.16 -11.14 4.34
CA TRP A 2 22.34 -9.93 4.42
C TRP A 2 20.95 -10.11 5.05
N GLY A 3 20.36 -11.30 5.02
CA GLY A 3 19.01 -11.55 5.54
C GLY A 3 18.82 -11.34 7.05
N ARG A 4 19.87 -11.03 7.79
CA ARG A 4 19.80 -10.66 9.22
C ARG A 4 19.97 -9.15 9.46
N GLU A 5 20.37 -8.43 8.42
CA GLU A 5 20.75 -7.02 8.49
C GLU A 5 19.82 -6.13 7.66
N VAL A 6 18.99 -6.74 6.81
CA VAL A 6 18.08 -6.03 5.90
C VAL A 6 16.65 -6.39 6.24
N ALA A 7 15.81 -5.37 6.48
CA ALA A 7 14.37 -5.52 6.54
C ALA A 7 13.77 -5.33 5.14
N VAL A 8 12.73 -6.11 4.82
CA VAL A 8 11.98 -5.99 3.57
C VAL A 8 10.53 -5.69 3.90
N LEU A 9 10.05 -4.54 3.46
CA LEU A 9 8.65 -4.14 3.56
C LEU A 9 8.05 -4.09 2.16
N THR A 10 6.85 -4.66 2.00
CA THR A 10 6.13 -4.64 0.74
C THR A 10 4.61 -4.59 0.97
N ASP A 11 3.91 -3.93 0.09
CA ASP A 11 2.44 -3.98 0.00
C ASP A 11 1.93 -5.23 -0.73
N ALA A 12 2.83 -6.00 -1.33
CA ALA A 12 2.55 -7.30 -1.93
C ALA A 12 2.66 -8.45 -0.90
N ARG A 13 2.79 -9.67 -1.39
CA ARG A 13 2.88 -10.90 -0.58
C ARG A 13 4.24 -11.54 -0.73
N PHE A 14 4.67 -12.24 0.31
CA PHE A 14 5.74 -13.21 0.21
C PHE A 14 5.18 -14.59 -0.13
N SER A 15 5.76 -15.26 -1.12
CA SER A 15 5.44 -16.64 -1.47
C SER A 15 6.55 -17.57 -0.96
N GLY A 16 6.23 -18.48 -0.07
CA GLY A 16 7.19 -19.44 0.48
C GLY A 16 7.87 -18.96 1.76
N VAL A 17 9.14 -19.31 1.94
CA VAL A 17 9.89 -19.04 3.17
C VAL A 17 10.63 -17.73 3.08
N SER A 18 10.41 -16.84 4.04
CA SER A 18 11.15 -15.60 4.22
C SER A 18 11.95 -15.65 5.51
N THR A 19 13.16 -15.12 5.49
CA THR A 19 14.04 -15.03 6.66
C THR A 19 14.36 -13.56 6.96
N GLY A 20 14.48 -13.22 8.24
CA GLY A 20 14.71 -11.85 8.69
C GLY A 20 13.43 -11.05 8.88
N ALA A 21 13.55 -9.74 8.92
CA ALA A 21 12.41 -8.83 9.07
C ALA A 21 11.69 -8.66 7.73
N CYS A 22 10.78 -9.58 7.40
CA CYS A 22 9.96 -9.55 6.19
C CYS A 22 8.52 -9.22 6.56
N ILE A 23 8.05 -8.06 6.14
CA ILE A 23 6.71 -7.54 6.46
C ILE A 23 5.97 -7.34 5.14
N GLY A 24 5.00 -8.20 4.89
CA GLY A 24 4.12 -8.15 3.72
C GLY A 24 2.76 -7.55 4.05
N HIS A 25 1.95 -7.36 3.02
CA HIS A 25 0.60 -6.80 3.14
C HIS A 25 0.55 -5.45 3.84
N VAL A 26 1.57 -4.59 3.60
CA VAL A 26 1.56 -3.22 4.13
C VAL A 26 0.48 -2.44 3.39
N GLY A 27 -0.68 -2.33 4.00
CA GLY A 27 -1.83 -1.65 3.41
C GLY A 27 -2.09 -0.30 4.09
N PRO A 28 -2.74 0.61 3.37
CA PRO A 28 -3.12 0.56 1.95
C PRO A 28 -1.91 0.51 1.02
N GLU A 29 -2.08 -0.15 -0.14
CA GLU A 29 -1.01 -0.32 -1.12
C GLU A 29 -0.55 1.03 -1.71
N ALA A 30 0.68 1.05 -2.20
CA ALA A 30 1.28 2.24 -2.79
C ALA A 30 0.44 2.85 -3.92
N LEU A 31 -0.05 2.03 -4.85
CA LEU A 31 -0.90 2.46 -5.97
C LEU A 31 -2.31 2.92 -5.53
N ALA A 32 -2.77 2.50 -4.35
CA ALA A 32 -3.99 3.01 -3.74
C ALA A 32 -3.78 4.31 -2.94
N GLY A 33 -2.59 4.90 -2.98
CA GLY A 33 -2.23 6.10 -2.24
C GLY A 33 -1.77 5.85 -0.81
N GLY A 34 -1.46 4.61 -0.48
CA GLY A 34 -0.98 4.21 0.84
C GLY A 34 0.38 4.83 1.20
N PRO A 35 0.71 4.88 2.50
CA PRO A 35 1.91 5.57 2.98
C PRO A 35 3.21 4.96 2.44
N ILE A 36 3.23 3.65 2.14
CA ILE A 36 4.40 3.00 1.56
C ILE A 36 4.80 3.60 0.20
N GLY A 37 3.84 4.09 -0.59
CA GLY A 37 4.09 4.78 -1.86
C GLY A 37 4.69 6.18 -1.72
N LYS A 38 4.83 6.68 -0.50
CA LYS A 38 5.34 8.01 -0.16
C LYS A 38 6.71 7.96 0.51
N VAL A 39 7.21 6.78 0.83
CA VAL A 39 8.54 6.56 1.40
C VAL A 39 9.60 6.88 0.35
N ARG A 40 10.70 7.46 0.78
CA ARG A 40 11.82 7.91 -0.06
C ARG A 40 13.14 7.37 0.46
N ASP A 41 14.13 7.36 -0.40
CA ASP A 41 15.49 7.02 -0.01
C ASP A 41 15.99 8.01 1.05
N GLY A 42 16.59 7.47 2.10
CA GLY A 42 17.04 8.23 3.26
C GLY A 42 16.01 8.36 4.39
N ASP A 43 14.78 7.90 4.20
CA ASP A 43 13.80 7.84 5.28
C ASP A 43 14.20 6.81 6.34
N LEU A 44 14.10 7.20 7.62
CA LEU A 44 14.31 6.32 8.76
C LEU A 44 12.99 5.64 9.14
N ILE A 45 12.95 4.32 9.00
CA ILE A 45 11.77 3.50 9.31
C ILE A 45 12.02 2.69 10.56
N GLU A 46 11.19 2.90 11.58
CA GLU A 46 11.18 2.10 12.78
C GLU A 46 10.20 0.93 12.63
N ILE A 47 10.65 -0.26 12.94
CA ILE A 47 9.82 -1.47 13.01
C ILE A 47 9.87 -2.00 14.44
N VAL A 48 8.74 -2.01 15.11
CA VAL A 48 8.60 -2.56 16.47
C VAL A 48 7.73 -3.80 16.43
N ILE A 49 8.21 -4.87 17.04
CA ILE A 49 7.47 -6.13 17.20
C ILE A 49 7.55 -6.54 18.66
N ASP A 50 6.48 -6.27 19.40
CA ASP A 50 6.33 -6.76 20.78
C ASP A 50 5.60 -8.11 20.78
N ARG A 51 6.36 -9.18 20.97
CA ARG A 51 5.84 -10.54 20.99
C ARG A 51 5.02 -10.87 22.23
N ASN A 52 5.21 -10.14 23.31
CA ASN A 52 4.51 -10.36 24.57
C ASN A 52 3.18 -9.61 24.59
N GLY A 53 3.21 -8.36 24.14
CA GLY A 53 2.00 -7.54 24.01
C GLY A 53 1.19 -7.82 22.73
N LEU A 54 1.72 -8.65 21.82
CA LEU A 54 1.13 -8.91 20.48
C LEU A 54 0.85 -7.62 19.71
N VAL A 55 1.79 -6.68 19.78
CA VAL A 55 1.70 -5.37 19.13
C VAL A 55 2.82 -5.24 18.12
N GLY A 56 2.49 -4.72 16.94
CA GLY A 56 3.46 -4.36 15.92
C GLY A 56 3.21 -2.96 15.39
N SER A 57 4.28 -2.26 15.04
CA SER A 57 4.18 -0.98 14.35
C SER A 57 5.30 -0.80 13.35
N VAL A 58 5.00 -0.03 12.29
CA VAL A 58 5.95 0.43 11.29
C VAL A 58 5.73 1.92 11.13
N ASN A 59 6.75 2.72 11.41
CA ASN A 59 6.63 4.17 11.42
C ASN A 59 7.78 4.82 10.65
N LEU A 60 7.49 5.89 9.93
CA LEU A 60 8.50 6.86 9.53
C LEU A 60 8.87 7.68 10.78
N ILE A 61 10.13 7.69 11.15
CA ILE A 61 10.59 8.39 12.35
C ILE A 61 11.63 9.46 12.08
N GLY A 62 12.17 9.53 10.86
CA GLY A 62 13.24 10.47 10.52
C GLY A 62 13.53 10.52 9.03
N GLU A 63 14.46 11.37 8.64
CA GLU A 63 15.00 11.51 7.28
C GLU A 63 16.49 11.89 7.35
N GLY A 64 17.35 11.13 6.65
CA GLY A 64 18.80 11.32 6.74
C GLY A 64 19.31 11.09 8.16
N ASP A 65 19.95 12.10 8.73
CA ASP A 65 20.50 12.09 10.09
C ASP A 65 19.54 12.72 11.13
N GLU A 66 18.36 13.15 10.71
CA GLU A 66 17.39 13.81 11.58
C GLU A 66 16.28 12.83 11.99
N GLU A 67 16.12 12.62 13.29
CA GLU A 67 15.04 11.84 13.87
C GLU A 67 14.00 12.75 14.52
N PHE A 68 12.73 12.64 14.11
CA PHE A 68 11.63 13.49 14.58
C PHE A 68 10.47 12.68 15.20
N GLY A 69 10.54 11.36 15.17
CA GLY A 69 9.59 10.43 15.78
C GLY A 69 8.31 10.18 14.97
N ALA A 70 7.58 9.11 15.33
CA ALA A 70 6.45 8.57 14.58
C ALA A 70 5.31 9.56 14.32
N LYS A 71 4.99 10.42 15.32
CA LYS A 71 3.90 11.40 15.16
C LYS A 71 4.20 12.44 14.07
N GLN A 72 5.43 12.88 13.99
CA GLN A 72 5.86 13.81 12.93
C GLN A 72 5.98 13.07 11.61
N GLY A 73 6.47 11.82 11.62
CA GLY A 73 6.55 10.97 10.44
C GLY A 73 5.19 10.77 9.77
N THR A 74 4.13 10.55 10.53
CA THR A 74 2.77 10.48 10.02
C THR A 74 2.40 11.76 9.25
N ARG A 75 2.65 12.94 9.84
CA ARG A 75 2.36 14.23 9.19
C ARG A 75 3.16 14.44 7.90
N VAL A 76 4.43 14.02 7.92
CA VAL A 76 5.29 14.08 6.73
C VAL A 76 4.69 13.22 5.61
N LEU A 77 4.30 11.98 5.90
CA LEU A 77 3.68 11.10 4.92
C LEU A 77 2.31 11.61 4.43
N GLU A 78 1.51 12.24 5.28
CA GLU A 78 0.25 12.87 4.87
C GLU A 78 0.46 13.98 3.83
N GLN A 79 1.52 14.76 3.98
CA GLN A 79 1.85 15.89 3.10
C GLN A 79 2.58 15.50 1.82
N ARG A 80 3.26 14.34 1.81
CA ARG A 80 4.00 13.88 0.63
C ARG A 80 3.06 13.35 -0.43
N ALA A 81 3.32 13.71 -1.68
CA ALA A 81 2.73 13.04 -2.82
C ALA A 81 3.26 11.61 -2.95
N VAL A 82 2.44 10.72 -3.47
CA VAL A 82 2.87 9.39 -3.91
C VAL A 82 3.96 9.55 -4.97
N ARG A 83 4.91 8.63 -5.01
CA ARG A 83 6.00 8.63 -6.00
C ARG A 83 5.43 8.57 -7.41
N SER A 84 5.97 9.38 -8.30
CA SER A 84 5.50 9.48 -9.68
C SER A 84 5.93 8.31 -10.59
N ASP A 85 6.89 7.51 -10.13
CA ASP A 85 7.41 6.34 -10.85
C ASP A 85 6.62 5.05 -10.55
N LEU A 86 5.63 5.11 -9.66
CA LEU A 86 4.75 3.97 -9.37
C LEU A 86 3.76 3.77 -10.50
N GLN A 87 3.72 2.55 -11.01
CA GLN A 87 2.78 2.13 -12.04
C GLN A 87 2.44 0.64 -11.89
N PRO A 88 1.28 0.20 -12.37
CA PRO A 88 0.97 -1.22 -12.46
C PRO A 88 1.96 -1.92 -13.39
N ASP A 89 2.19 -3.22 -13.16
CA ASP A 89 2.95 -4.04 -14.08
C ASP A 89 2.27 -4.03 -15.46
N SER A 90 3.03 -3.68 -16.51
CA SER A 90 2.53 -3.60 -17.88
C SER A 90 2.16 -4.97 -18.47
N GLU A 91 2.64 -6.04 -17.88
CA GLU A 91 2.40 -7.42 -18.33
C GLU A 91 1.25 -8.11 -17.58
N LEU A 92 0.49 -7.37 -16.75
CA LEU A 92 -0.68 -7.94 -16.07
C LEU A 92 -1.73 -8.41 -17.08
N PRO A 93 -2.29 -9.64 -16.88
CA PRO A 93 -3.40 -10.13 -17.70
C PRO A 93 -4.62 -9.22 -17.64
N ASP A 94 -5.40 -9.20 -18.71
CA ASP A 94 -6.59 -8.33 -18.84
C ASP A 94 -7.64 -8.59 -17.76
N ASP A 95 -7.80 -9.83 -17.30
CA ASP A 95 -8.70 -10.16 -16.18
C ASP A 95 -8.26 -9.53 -14.86
N THR A 96 -6.96 -9.37 -14.63
CA THR A 96 -6.43 -8.64 -13.46
C THR A 96 -6.82 -7.16 -13.52
N ARG A 97 -6.81 -6.56 -14.71
CA ARG A 97 -7.27 -5.18 -14.92
C ARG A 97 -8.77 -5.04 -14.63
N LEU A 98 -9.56 -6.04 -15.05
CA LEU A 98 -10.98 -6.09 -14.74
C LEU A 98 -11.21 -6.18 -13.23
N TRP A 99 -10.50 -7.05 -12.51
CA TRP A 99 -10.61 -7.16 -11.05
C TRP A 99 -10.26 -5.84 -10.36
N ALA A 100 -9.19 -5.18 -10.78
CA ALA A 100 -8.80 -3.87 -10.24
C ALA A 100 -9.91 -2.83 -10.46
N ALA A 101 -10.54 -2.80 -11.63
CA ALA A 101 -11.64 -1.89 -11.94
C ALA A 101 -12.87 -2.14 -11.04
N LEU A 102 -13.26 -3.41 -10.84
CA LEU A 102 -14.37 -3.78 -9.97
C LEU A 102 -14.09 -3.46 -8.51
N GLN A 103 -12.88 -3.70 -8.03
CA GLN A 103 -12.46 -3.32 -6.69
C GLN A 103 -12.44 -1.80 -6.50
N ASN A 104 -11.95 -1.05 -7.48
CA ASN A 104 -11.94 0.41 -7.41
C ASN A 104 -13.36 0.99 -7.37
N ALA A 105 -14.30 0.44 -8.14
CA ALA A 105 -15.71 0.82 -8.08
C ALA A 105 -16.32 0.61 -6.70
N SER A 106 -15.80 -0.35 -5.93
CA SER A 106 -16.23 -0.72 -4.57
C SER A 106 -15.44 0.00 -3.47
N GLY A 107 -14.61 0.98 -3.79
CA GLY A 107 -13.77 1.70 -2.81
C GLY A 107 -12.36 1.12 -2.62
N GLY A 108 -12.00 0.09 -3.37
CA GLY A 108 -10.66 -0.49 -3.42
C GLY A 108 -10.19 -0.99 -2.05
N THR A 109 -8.91 -0.80 -1.78
CA THR A 109 -8.27 -1.21 -0.53
C THR A 109 -8.83 -0.47 0.69
N TRP A 110 -9.25 0.79 0.52
CA TRP A 110 -9.90 1.59 1.56
C TRP A 110 -11.29 1.06 1.93
N GLY A 111 -11.97 0.37 1.00
CA GLY A 111 -13.21 -0.35 1.21
C GLY A 111 -13.01 -1.81 1.68
N GLY A 112 -11.78 -2.23 2.01
CA GLY A 112 -11.45 -3.58 2.47
C GLY A 112 -11.35 -4.61 1.35
N CYS A 113 -11.20 -4.18 0.09
CA CYS A 113 -11.06 -5.05 -1.09
C CYS A 113 -12.22 -6.06 -1.28
N VAL A 114 -13.42 -5.73 -0.81
CA VAL A 114 -14.65 -6.49 -1.04
C VAL A 114 -15.46 -5.84 -2.16
N TYR A 115 -16.25 -6.65 -2.88
CA TYR A 115 -17.13 -6.10 -3.91
C TYR A 115 -18.40 -5.54 -3.32
N ASP A 116 -18.69 -4.28 -3.62
CA ASP A 116 -19.99 -3.65 -3.45
C ASP A 116 -20.77 -3.82 -4.77
N VAL A 117 -21.63 -4.84 -4.78
CA VAL A 117 -22.34 -5.23 -6.01
C VAL A 117 -23.26 -4.14 -6.51
N ASP A 118 -24.00 -3.48 -5.61
CA ASP A 118 -24.93 -2.43 -5.96
C ASP A 118 -24.18 -1.23 -6.57
N ARG A 119 -23.06 -0.86 -5.96
CA ARG A 119 -22.21 0.22 -6.47
C ARG A 119 -21.60 -0.10 -7.83
N ILE A 120 -21.15 -1.34 -8.05
CA ILE A 120 -20.60 -1.77 -9.33
C ILE A 120 -21.67 -1.68 -10.42
N VAL A 121 -22.88 -2.19 -10.15
CA VAL A 121 -24.01 -2.14 -11.09
C VAL A 121 -24.38 -0.69 -11.42
N GLU A 122 -24.49 0.18 -10.42
CA GLU A 122 -24.77 1.60 -10.61
C GLU A 122 -23.75 2.28 -11.54
N VAL A 123 -22.47 2.01 -11.33
CA VAL A 123 -21.38 2.57 -12.17
C VAL A 123 -21.49 2.07 -13.62
N LEU A 124 -21.76 0.78 -13.83
CA LEU A 124 -21.91 0.20 -15.16
C LEU A 124 -23.12 0.80 -15.90
N GLU A 125 -24.27 0.91 -15.25
CA GLU A 125 -25.47 1.50 -15.82
C GLU A 125 -25.29 3.00 -16.14
N ALA A 126 -24.58 3.73 -15.27
CA ALA A 126 -24.24 5.12 -15.52
C ALA A 126 -23.33 5.26 -16.76
N GLY A 127 -22.35 4.37 -16.88
CA GLY A 127 -21.46 4.31 -18.05
C GLY A 127 -22.22 4.02 -19.35
N GLU A 128 -23.14 3.05 -19.33
CA GLU A 128 -23.98 2.75 -20.50
C GLU A 128 -24.85 3.92 -20.91
N ARG A 129 -25.41 4.65 -19.96
CA ARG A 129 -26.20 5.88 -20.27
C ARG A 129 -25.32 6.92 -20.94
N ALA A 130 -24.13 7.20 -20.39
CA ALA A 130 -23.22 8.19 -20.93
C ALA A 130 -22.65 7.84 -22.33
N LEU A 131 -22.56 6.55 -22.68
CA LEU A 131 -22.11 6.12 -24.01
C LEU A 131 -23.19 6.21 -25.10
N ARG A 132 -24.46 6.43 -24.72
CA ARG A 132 -25.60 6.58 -25.66
C ARG A 132 -25.92 8.04 -26.00
N GLU A 133 -25.36 8.97 -25.23
CA GLU A 133 -25.44 10.41 -25.47
C GLU A 133 -24.34 10.91 -26.41
#